data_45f96c2c57d0eb275adb765fa8a48e03
#
_entry.id   45f96c2c57d0eb275adb765fa8a48e03
#
_cell.length_a   1.000
_cell.length_b   1.000
_cell.length_c   1.000
_cell.angle_alpha   90.00
_cell.angle_beta   90.00
_cell.angle_gamma   90.00
#
_symmetry.space_group_name_H-M   'P 1'
#
loop_
_entity.id
_entity.type
_entity.pdbx_description
1 polymer ?
#
loop_
_entity_poly.entity_id
_entity_poly.type
_entity_poly.pdbx_seq_one_letter_code
_entity_poly.pdbx_strand_id
1 'polypeptide(L)'
;QYYLLNYYVDHEQWAEAVKVGRNAYKRYPDNYYIGLKYAMALCESGQYMASLNCLKKLQVLPYEGSYIGRDIYRRACLYQAMKEWEDGRYAKMLTMIEKTQEWPENLGVGKPDEELIDTRLEDYMAAIAYVEQGQSMQADKLFSQIASSNMSEAYFDSNNLLVVLALRNLGKVDMADSLVNEWKVKHVHNEIAQWCILVYNNEKKKATEILNKYEETEEIAPWNVGYRDYNFKFLSCQ
;
A
#
# COMPACT_ATOMS: atom_id res chain seq x y z
N GLN A 1 25.98 -8.54 -13.92
CA GLN A 1 25.40 -7.72 -12.85
C GLN A 1 23.87 -7.81 -12.82
N TYR A 2 23.20 -7.82 -13.99
CA TYR A 2 21.74 -7.95 -14.07
C TYR A 2 21.23 -9.25 -13.41
N TYR A 3 21.79 -10.41 -13.77
CA TYR A 3 21.40 -11.71 -13.18
C TYR A 3 21.66 -11.76 -11.67
N LEU A 4 22.74 -11.14 -11.19
CA LEU A 4 23.04 -11.08 -9.77
C LEU A 4 22.07 -10.16 -9.02
N LEU A 5 21.68 -9.03 -9.63
CA LEU A 5 20.66 -8.14 -9.10
C LEU A 5 19.32 -8.86 -8.99
N ASN A 6 18.89 -9.56 -10.05
CA ASN A 6 17.68 -10.36 -10.02
C ASN A 6 17.71 -11.42 -8.92
N TYR A 7 18.83 -12.16 -8.81
CA TYR A 7 18.99 -13.16 -7.76
C TYR A 7 18.77 -12.57 -6.37
N TYR A 8 19.38 -11.43 -6.04
CA TYR A 8 19.19 -10.81 -4.74
C TYR A 8 17.78 -10.25 -4.52
N VAL A 9 17.14 -9.71 -5.56
CA VAL A 9 15.74 -9.25 -5.50
C VAL A 9 14.78 -10.42 -5.30
N ASP A 10 14.95 -11.49 -6.05
CA ASP A 10 14.09 -12.69 -6.01
C ASP A 10 14.24 -13.47 -4.68
N HIS A 11 15.35 -13.26 -3.94
CA HIS A 11 15.61 -13.83 -2.61
C HIS A 11 15.46 -12.78 -1.49
N GLU A 12 14.88 -11.61 -1.77
CA GLU A 12 14.64 -10.53 -0.80
C GLU A 12 15.89 -10.04 -0.03
N GLN A 13 17.07 -10.27 -0.62
CA GLN A 13 18.35 -9.81 -0.07
C GLN A 13 18.58 -8.34 -0.43
N TRP A 14 17.75 -7.46 0.17
CA TRP A 14 17.62 -6.07 -0.25
C TRP A 14 18.89 -5.25 -0.12
N ALA A 15 19.69 -5.47 0.93
CA ALA A 15 20.96 -4.77 1.13
C ALA A 15 21.97 -5.06 -0.01
N GLU A 16 22.11 -6.32 -0.37
CA GLU A 16 22.95 -6.79 -1.48
C GLU A 16 22.39 -6.31 -2.81
N ALA A 17 21.07 -6.38 -3.00
CA ALA A 17 20.39 -5.88 -4.19
C ALA A 17 20.65 -4.38 -4.40
N VAL A 18 20.58 -3.56 -3.35
CA VAL A 18 20.92 -2.12 -3.42
C VAL A 18 22.38 -1.92 -3.82
N LYS A 19 23.33 -2.66 -3.25
CA LYS A 19 24.75 -2.53 -3.56
C LYS A 19 25.05 -2.89 -5.01
N VAL A 20 24.54 -4.02 -5.49
CA VAL A 20 24.73 -4.46 -6.88
C VAL A 20 23.96 -3.56 -7.85
N GLY A 21 22.71 -3.22 -7.52
CA GLY A 21 21.84 -2.35 -8.32
C GLY A 21 22.43 -0.97 -8.54
N ARG A 22 23.01 -0.35 -7.50
CA ARG A 22 23.69 0.94 -7.59
C ARG A 22 24.83 0.91 -8.63
N ASN A 23 25.67 -0.12 -8.60
CA ASN A 23 26.80 -0.26 -9.53
C ASN A 23 26.30 -0.55 -10.95
N ALA A 24 25.30 -1.42 -11.09
CA ALA A 24 24.72 -1.76 -12.38
C ALA A 24 24.01 -0.54 -13.02
N TYR A 25 23.18 0.19 -12.26
CA TYR A 25 22.48 1.37 -12.73
C TYR A 25 23.42 2.52 -13.09
N LYS A 26 24.49 2.73 -12.31
CA LYS A 26 25.54 3.70 -12.67
C LYS A 26 26.19 3.40 -14.00
N ARG A 27 26.38 2.11 -14.33
CA ARG A 27 27.03 1.67 -15.57
C ARG A 27 26.08 1.66 -16.77
N TYR A 28 24.78 1.41 -16.51
CA TYR A 28 23.75 1.26 -17.54
C TYR A 28 22.50 2.08 -17.16
N PRO A 29 22.59 3.42 -17.11
CA PRO A 29 21.50 4.27 -16.63
C PRO A 29 20.25 4.23 -17.51
N ASP A 30 20.41 3.95 -18.81
CA ASP A 30 19.30 3.87 -19.76
C ASP A 30 18.61 2.49 -19.80
N ASN A 31 19.13 1.52 -19.04
CA ASN A 31 18.50 0.22 -18.94
C ASN A 31 17.43 0.24 -17.85
N TYR A 32 16.18 0.43 -18.27
CA TYR A 32 15.06 0.55 -17.33
C TYR A 32 14.79 -0.73 -16.52
N TYR A 33 15.12 -1.93 -17.03
CA TYR A 33 14.99 -3.17 -16.24
C TYR A 33 15.91 -3.16 -15.02
N ILE A 34 17.16 -2.72 -15.19
CA ILE A 34 18.09 -2.52 -14.08
C ILE A 34 17.57 -1.43 -13.14
N GLY A 35 17.10 -0.32 -13.72
CA GLY A 35 16.57 0.79 -12.96
C GLY A 35 15.36 0.41 -12.10
N LEU A 36 14.39 -0.35 -12.63
CA LEU A 36 13.21 -0.82 -11.90
C LEU A 36 13.60 -1.76 -10.74
N LYS A 37 14.49 -2.75 -11.01
CA LYS A 37 14.97 -3.66 -9.96
C LYS A 37 15.76 -2.93 -8.86
N TYR A 38 16.55 -1.93 -9.24
CA TYR A 38 17.26 -1.08 -8.28
C TYR A 38 16.31 -0.20 -7.46
N ALA A 39 15.31 0.41 -8.12
CA ALA A 39 14.29 1.20 -7.42
C ALA A 39 13.46 0.35 -6.44
N MET A 40 13.11 -0.88 -6.83
CA MET A 40 12.47 -1.87 -5.95
C MET A 40 13.34 -2.17 -4.74
N ALA A 41 14.61 -2.52 -4.94
CA ALA A 41 15.53 -2.80 -3.84
C ALA A 41 15.70 -1.61 -2.88
N LEU A 42 15.76 -0.38 -3.41
CA LEU A 42 15.78 0.84 -2.60
C LEU A 42 14.49 0.99 -1.77
N CYS A 43 13.32 0.75 -2.38
CA CYS A 43 12.03 0.82 -1.72
C CYS A 43 11.97 -0.18 -0.55
N GLU A 44 12.24 -1.46 -0.81
CA GLU A 44 12.15 -2.53 0.18
C GLU A 44 13.22 -2.39 1.29
N SER A 45 14.33 -1.71 1.03
CA SER A 45 15.33 -1.37 2.06
C SER A 45 15.06 -0.07 2.82
N GLY A 46 13.85 0.51 2.70
CA GLY A 46 13.46 1.72 3.42
C GLY A 46 14.01 3.04 2.84
N GLN A 47 14.64 3.00 1.66
CA GLN A 47 15.20 4.16 0.99
C GLN A 47 14.21 4.78 -0.01
N TYR A 48 12.99 5.10 0.47
CA TYR A 48 11.83 5.48 -0.35
C TYR A 48 12.09 6.66 -1.28
N MET A 49 12.67 7.74 -0.75
CA MET A 49 12.98 8.94 -1.55
C MET A 49 14.06 8.66 -2.61
N ALA A 50 15.02 7.77 -2.33
CA ALA A 50 16.02 7.36 -3.32
C ALA A 50 15.38 6.50 -4.43
N SER A 51 14.42 5.63 -4.09
CA SER A 51 13.61 4.88 -5.03
C SER A 51 12.83 5.80 -5.97
N LEU A 52 12.09 6.78 -5.43
CA LEU A 52 11.35 7.77 -6.22
C LEU A 52 12.27 8.59 -7.14
N ASN A 53 13.44 9.00 -6.65
CA ASN A 53 14.44 9.71 -7.45
C ASN A 53 15.05 8.84 -8.58
N CYS A 54 15.15 7.53 -8.37
CA CYS A 54 15.54 6.58 -9.41
C CYS A 54 14.44 6.47 -10.46
N LEU A 55 13.20 6.20 -10.06
CA LEU A 55 12.04 6.05 -10.94
C LEU A 55 11.79 7.26 -11.83
N LYS A 56 11.95 8.47 -11.29
CA LYS A 56 11.79 9.73 -12.03
C LYS A 56 12.71 9.84 -13.25
N LYS A 57 13.85 9.16 -13.26
CA LYS A 57 14.86 9.22 -14.32
C LYS A 57 14.71 8.12 -15.37
N LEU A 58 13.88 7.12 -15.10
CA LEU A 58 13.68 6.00 -16.01
C LEU A 58 12.81 6.42 -17.21
N GLN A 59 13.00 5.72 -18.31
CA GLN A 59 12.12 5.75 -19.47
C GLN A 59 11.71 4.30 -19.74
N VAL A 60 10.60 3.89 -19.14
CA VAL A 60 10.07 2.53 -19.29
C VAL A 60 9.23 2.48 -20.56
N LEU A 61 9.52 1.53 -21.44
CA LEU A 61 8.71 1.32 -22.63
C LEU A 61 7.36 0.72 -22.24
N PRO A 62 6.25 1.33 -22.70
CA PRO A 62 4.93 0.79 -22.44
C PRO A 62 4.76 -0.57 -23.13
N TYR A 63 4.21 -1.53 -22.39
CA TYR A 63 3.77 -2.81 -22.97
C TYR A 63 2.53 -3.29 -22.21
N GLU A 64 1.74 -4.13 -22.86
CA GLU A 64 0.50 -4.67 -22.27
C GLU A 64 0.80 -5.43 -20.96
N GLY A 65 0.05 -5.10 -19.90
CA GLY A 65 0.24 -5.68 -18.56
C GLY A 65 1.42 -5.09 -17.77
N SER A 66 2.10 -4.07 -18.29
CA SER A 66 3.16 -3.38 -17.51
C SER A 66 2.53 -2.56 -16.37
N TYR A 67 2.92 -2.85 -15.13
CA TYR A 67 2.49 -2.09 -13.95
C TYR A 67 3.62 -1.89 -12.93
N ILE A 68 4.73 -2.60 -13.08
CA ILE A 68 5.81 -2.70 -12.07
C ILE A 68 6.34 -1.31 -11.67
N GLY A 69 6.61 -0.43 -12.64
CA GLY A 69 7.14 0.91 -12.37
C GLY A 69 6.18 1.75 -11.54
N ARG A 70 4.89 1.70 -11.87
CA ARG A 70 3.83 2.41 -11.16
C ARG A 70 3.59 1.82 -9.76
N ASP A 71 3.67 0.50 -9.62
CA ASP A 71 3.52 -0.17 -8.33
C ASP A 71 4.65 0.23 -7.36
N ILE A 72 5.91 0.18 -7.79
CA ILE A 72 7.05 0.63 -6.97
C ILE A 72 6.90 2.12 -6.61
N TYR A 73 6.43 2.96 -7.55
CA TYR A 73 6.22 4.37 -7.30
C TYR A 73 5.18 4.60 -6.20
N ARG A 74 3.99 3.99 -6.33
CA ARG A 74 2.92 4.07 -5.33
C ARG A 74 3.40 3.56 -3.98
N ARG A 75 4.08 2.41 -3.96
CA ARG A 75 4.64 1.78 -2.76
C ARG A 75 5.61 2.70 -2.04
N ALA A 76 6.56 3.27 -2.76
CA ALA A 76 7.53 4.20 -2.18
C ALA A 76 6.87 5.47 -1.63
N CYS A 77 5.82 5.99 -2.29
CA CYS A 77 5.03 7.12 -1.77
C CYS A 77 4.28 6.76 -0.50
N LEU A 78 3.59 5.60 -0.44
CA LEU A 78 2.86 5.15 0.74
C LEU A 78 3.79 4.95 1.94
N TYR A 79 4.90 4.25 1.75
CA TYR A 79 5.86 4.03 2.85
C TYR A 79 6.53 5.34 3.31
N GLN A 80 6.81 6.26 2.39
CA GLN A 80 7.28 7.58 2.80
C GLN A 80 6.21 8.35 3.57
N ALA A 81 4.94 8.26 3.17
CA ALA A 81 3.83 8.87 3.90
C ALA A 81 3.71 8.32 5.34
N MET A 82 3.84 7.00 5.51
CA MET A 82 3.84 6.36 6.84
C MET A 82 4.99 6.87 7.71
N LYS A 83 6.19 6.99 7.14
CA LYS A 83 7.36 7.54 7.84
C LYS A 83 7.15 9.01 8.24
N GLU A 84 6.54 9.82 7.37
CA GLU A 84 6.21 11.21 7.70
C GLU A 84 5.15 11.28 8.81
N TRP A 85 4.19 10.34 8.85
CA TRP A 85 3.22 10.22 9.92
C TRP A 85 3.87 9.84 11.26
N GLU A 86 4.73 8.82 11.29
CA GLU A 86 5.48 8.40 12.48
C GLU A 86 6.31 9.57 13.08
N ASP A 87 6.83 10.42 12.22
CA ASP A 87 7.61 11.62 12.60
C ASP A 87 6.73 12.84 12.93
N GLY A 88 5.39 12.71 12.91
CA GLY A 88 4.43 13.80 13.17
C GLY A 88 4.38 14.88 12.09
N ARG A 89 4.89 14.59 10.88
CA ARG A 89 4.97 15.55 9.76
C ARG A 89 3.80 15.42 8.82
N TYR A 90 2.58 15.63 9.33
CA TYR A 90 1.32 15.36 8.62
C TYR A 90 1.15 16.09 7.29
N ALA A 91 1.63 17.33 7.17
CA ALA A 91 1.61 18.04 5.89
C ALA A 91 2.46 17.37 4.80
N LYS A 92 3.61 16.81 5.17
CA LYS A 92 4.44 16.03 4.24
C LYS A 92 3.81 14.68 3.92
N MET A 93 3.19 14.05 4.91
CA MET A 93 2.40 12.83 4.69
C MET A 93 1.34 13.05 3.63
N LEU A 94 0.53 14.12 3.75
CA LEU A 94 -0.51 14.46 2.75
C LEU A 94 0.09 14.67 1.35
N THR A 95 1.22 15.37 1.25
CA THR A 95 1.92 15.54 -0.04
C THR A 95 2.35 14.19 -0.65
N MET A 96 2.79 13.25 0.17
CA MET A 96 3.16 11.92 -0.33
C MET A 96 1.93 11.08 -0.72
N ILE A 97 0.82 11.23 -0.01
CA ILE A 97 -0.46 10.59 -0.35
C ILE A 97 -0.97 11.13 -1.69
N GLU A 98 -0.95 12.45 -1.93
CA GLU A 98 -1.31 13.02 -3.23
C GLU A 98 -0.50 12.41 -4.37
N LYS A 99 0.80 12.20 -4.17
CA LYS A 99 1.67 11.56 -5.17
C LYS A 99 1.31 10.11 -5.46
N THR A 100 0.70 9.39 -4.54
CA THR A 100 0.26 8.01 -4.84
C THR A 100 -0.77 7.97 -5.97
N GLN A 101 -1.49 9.05 -6.22
CA GLN A 101 -2.49 9.15 -7.27
C GLN A 101 -1.91 9.60 -8.62
N GLU A 102 -0.64 9.97 -8.68
CA GLU A 102 0.04 10.27 -9.92
C GLU A 102 0.30 9.01 -10.75
N TRP A 103 0.24 9.16 -12.08
CA TRP A 103 0.57 8.12 -13.05
C TRP A 103 1.68 8.63 -13.96
N PRO A 104 2.95 8.57 -13.52
CA PRO A 104 4.06 9.14 -14.28
C PRO A 104 4.23 8.43 -15.62
N GLU A 105 4.07 9.18 -16.73
CA GLU A 105 4.12 8.65 -18.10
C GLU A 105 5.44 7.92 -18.39
N ASN A 106 6.54 8.41 -17.82
CA ASN A 106 7.86 7.81 -18.00
C ASN A 106 8.00 6.39 -17.42
N LEU A 107 7.02 5.93 -16.64
CA LEU A 107 6.99 4.56 -16.10
C LEU A 107 6.24 3.57 -17.00
N GLY A 108 5.76 4.03 -18.17
CA GLY A 108 5.19 3.17 -19.19
C GLY A 108 3.83 2.56 -18.84
N VAL A 109 3.11 3.13 -17.86
CA VAL A 109 1.80 2.65 -17.42
C VAL A 109 0.77 3.76 -17.59
N GLY A 110 -0.28 3.51 -18.38
CA GLY A 110 -1.40 4.42 -18.52
C GLY A 110 -2.28 4.47 -17.27
N LYS A 111 -2.92 5.62 -17.04
CA LYS A 111 -3.93 5.74 -15.97
C LYS A 111 -5.20 4.97 -16.40
N PRO A 112 -5.70 4.03 -15.59
CA PRO A 112 -6.99 3.39 -15.85
C PRO A 112 -8.14 4.36 -15.60
N ASP A 113 -9.36 3.94 -15.93
CA ASP A 113 -10.56 4.70 -15.57
C ASP A 113 -10.64 4.90 -14.05
N GLU A 114 -11.06 6.08 -13.64
CA GLU A 114 -11.04 6.46 -12.21
C GLU A 114 -11.86 5.52 -11.33
N GLU A 115 -12.95 4.97 -11.87
CA GLU A 115 -13.83 4.02 -11.18
C GLU A 115 -13.14 2.68 -10.84
N LEU A 116 -12.02 2.35 -11.51
CA LEU A 116 -11.24 1.14 -11.28
C LEU A 116 -10.11 1.34 -10.25
N ILE A 117 -9.90 2.56 -9.79
CA ILE A 117 -8.83 2.88 -8.84
C ILE A 117 -9.41 2.87 -7.41
N ASP A 118 -9.00 1.90 -6.61
CA ASP A 118 -9.33 1.88 -5.18
C ASP A 118 -8.40 2.82 -4.42
N THR A 119 -8.96 3.93 -3.92
CA THR A 119 -8.24 4.96 -3.16
C THR A 119 -8.53 4.90 -1.66
N ARG A 120 -9.31 3.91 -1.19
CA ARG A 120 -9.76 3.84 0.22
C ARG A 120 -8.62 3.92 1.22
N LEU A 121 -7.46 3.32 0.92
CA LEU A 121 -6.29 3.36 1.79
C LEU A 121 -5.70 4.77 1.87
N GLU A 122 -5.47 5.39 0.72
CA GLU A 122 -4.94 6.75 0.62
C GLU A 122 -5.86 7.76 1.29
N ASP A 123 -7.15 7.65 1.03
CA ASP A 123 -8.18 8.51 1.61
C ASP A 123 -8.25 8.35 3.14
N TYR A 124 -8.14 7.11 3.64
CA TYR A 124 -8.10 6.84 5.08
C TYR A 124 -6.85 7.42 5.73
N MET A 125 -5.68 7.22 5.12
CA MET A 125 -4.42 7.80 5.60
C MET A 125 -4.48 9.34 5.62
N ALA A 126 -5.06 9.95 4.59
CA ALA A 126 -5.25 11.40 4.53
C ALA A 126 -6.24 11.88 5.61
N ALA A 127 -7.35 11.16 5.82
CA ALA A 127 -8.32 11.47 6.87
C ALA A 127 -7.68 11.47 8.26
N ILE A 128 -6.86 10.47 8.58
CA ILE A 128 -6.12 10.43 9.85
C ILE A 128 -5.15 11.62 9.96
N ALA A 129 -4.44 11.97 8.88
CA ALA A 129 -3.56 13.14 8.91
C ALA A 129 -4.33 14.45 9.16
N TYR A 130 -5.55 14.58 8.64
CA TYR A 130 -6.41 15.73 8.92
C TYR A 130 -6.93 15.74 10.36
N VAL A 131 -7.27 14.58 10.93
CA VAL A 131 -7.64 14.46 12.35
C VAL A 131 -6.51 14.97 13.24
N GLU A 132 -5.28 14.52 13.00
CA GLU A 132 -4.09 14.92 13.77
C GLU A 132 -3.77 16.42 13.65
N GLN A 133 -4.21 17.07 12.58
CA GLN A 133 -4.09 18.51 12.37
C GLN A 133 -5.29 19.32 12.89
N GLY A 134 -6.29 18.66 13.49
CA GLY A 134 -7.52 19.30 13.95
C GLY A 134 -8.46 19.76 12.82
N GLN A 135 -8.29 19.24 11.62
CA GLN A 135 -9.06 19.58 10.42
C GLN A 135 -10.24 18.60 10.24
N SER A 136 -11.16 18.58 11.21
CA SER A 136 -12.24 17.59 11.28
C SER A 136 -13.14 17.57 10.03
N MET A 137 -13.43 18.73 9.43
CA MET A 137 -14.30 18.80 8.25
C MET A 137 -13.71 18.04 7.05
N GLN A 138 -12.40 18.15 6.81
CA GLN A 138 -11.69 17.43 5.76
C GLN A 138 -11.65 15.94 6.05
N ALA A 139 -11.38 15.57 7.30
CA ALA A 139 -11.39 14.19 7.75
C ALA A 139 -12.76 13.53 7.56
N ASP A 140 -13.83 14.18 8.04
CA ASP A 140 -15.21 13.67 7.95
C ASP A 140 -15.66 13.48 6.50
N LYS A 141 -15.23 14.37 5.60
CA LYS A 141 -15.50 14.23 4.17
C LYS A 141 -14.90 12.94 3.61
N LEU A 142 -13.63 12.67 3.89
CA LEU A 142 -12.94 11.46 3.42
C LEU A 142 -13.50 10.19 4.07
N PHE A 143 -13.73 10.21 5.39
CA PHE A 143 -14.39 9.09 6.05
C PHE A 143 -15.78 8.80 5.46
N SER A 144 -16.55 9.84 5.09
CA SER A 144 -17.87 9.67 4.47
C SER A 144 -17.76 9.05 3.07
N GLN A 145 -16.74 9.42 2.29
CA GLN A 145 -16.47 8.81 0.98
C GLN A 145 -16.11 7.32 1.14
N ILE A 146 -15.19 6.98 2.04
CA ILE A 146 -14.80 5.60 2.32
C ILE A 146 -16.00 4.79 2.82
N ALA A 147 -16.78 5.32 3.76
CA ALA A 147 -17.96 4.65 4.33
C ALA A 147 -19.06 4.38 3.30
N SER A 148 -19.11 5.13 2.20
CA SER A 148 -20.05 4.95 1.09
C SER A 148 -19.52 4.08 -0.04
N SER A 149 -18.28 3.59 0.05
CA SER A 149 -17.67 2.76 -0.98
C SER A 149 -18.35 1.40 -1.08
N ASN A 150 -18.50 0.92 -2.31
CA ASN A 150 -19.04 -0.42 -2.55
C ASN A 150 -18.03 -1.48 -2.12
N MET A 151 -18.49 -2.45 -1.35
CA MET A 151 -17.76 -3.67 -1.03
C MET A 151 -18.15 -4.75 -2.03
N SER A 152 -17.17 -5.46 -2.60
CA SER A 152 -17.45 -6.56 -3.51
C SER A 152 -18.15 -7.69 -2.79
N GLU A 153 -19.24 -8.21 -3.37
CA GLU A 153 -19.89 -9.43 -2.89
C GLU A 153 -19.17 -10.70 -3.37
N ALA A 154 -18.39 -10.61 -4.46
CA ALA A 154 -17.74 -11.76 -5.09
C ALA A 154 -16.47 -12.19 -4.34
N TYR A 155 -15.77 -11.28 -3.72
CA TYR A 155 -14.57 -11.57 -2.93
C TYR A 155 -14.43 -10.60 -1.77
N PHE A 156 -13.83 -11.05 -0.68
CA PHE A 156 -13.55 -10.21 0.48
C PHE A 156 -12.19 -9.53 0.31
N ASP A 157 -12.18 -8.21 0.43
CA ASP A 157 -11.00 -7.37 0.30
C ASP A 157 -10.59 -6.80 1.67
N SER A 158 -9.29 -6.73 1.95
CA SER A 158 -8.77 -6.12 3.19
C SER A 158 -9.15 -4.64 3.35
N ASN A 159 -9.38 -3.91 2.24
CA ASN A 159 -9.86 -2.52 2.29
C ASN A 159 -11.28 -2.37 2.83
N ASN A 160 -12.05 -3.46 2.95
CA ASN A 160 -13.34 -3.44 3.65
C ASN A 160 -13.19 -3.05 5.12
N LEU A 161 -12.03 -3.34 5.74
CA LEU A 161 -11.70 -2.86 7.08
C LEU A 161 -11.73 -1.33 7.17
N LEU A 162 -11.27 -0.63 6.13
CA LEU A 162 -11.25 0.84 6.10
C LEU A 162 -12.67 1.42 6.11
N VAL A 163 -13.64 0.72 5.53
CA VAL A 163 -15.06 1.13 5.55
C VAL A 163 -15.61 1.12 6.98
N VAL A 164 -15.38 0.03 7.73
CA VAL A 164 -15.88 -0.05 9.12
C VAL A 164 -15.11 0.87 10.06
N LEU A 165 -13.82 1.09 9.82
CA LEU A 165 -13.04 2.07 10.59
C LEU A 165 -13.49 3.52 10.29
N ALA A 166 -13.82 3.84 9.04
CA ALA A 166 -14.36 5.14 8.66
C ALA A 166 -15.74 5.38 9.32
N LEU A 167 -16.63 4.38 9.30
CA LEU A 167 -17.91 4.44 10.01
C LEU A 167 -17.70 4.70 11.51
N ARG A 168 -16.74 4.05 12.14
CA ARG A 168 -16.41 4.25 13.56
C ARG A 168 -15.94 5.68 13.82
N ASN A 169 -15.06 6.22 12.97
CA ASN A 169 -14.58 7.61 13.10
C ASN A 169 -15.71 8.64 12.91
N LEU A 170 -16.73 8.33 12.11
CA LEU A 170 -17.95 9.15 11.95
C LEU A 170 -18.97 8.97 13.09
N GLY A 171 -18.66 8.21 14.13
CA GLY A 171 -19.58 7.91 15.23
C GLY A 171 -20.69 6.92 14.89
N LYS A 172 -20.68 6.30 13.70
CA LYS A 172 -21.68 5.33 13.23
C LYS A 172 -21.30 3.90 13.68
N VAL A 173 -21.07 3.71 14.97
CA VAL A 173 -20.53 2.48 15.55
C VAL A 173 -21.47 1.30 15.31
N ASP A 174 -22.80 1.49 15.49
CA ASP A 174 -23.79 0.40 15.29
C ASP A 174 -23.77 -0.14 13.86
N MET A 175 -23.55 0.74 12.87
CA MET A 175 -23.43 0.31 11.46
C MET A 175 -22.14 -0.48 11.23
N ALA A 176 -21.02 -0.04 11.79
CA ALA A 176 -19.76 -0.74 11.70
C ALA A 176 -19.83 -2.13 12.35
N ASP A 177 -20.39 -2.22 13.58
CA ASP A 177 -20.57 -3.47 14.29
C ASP A 177 -21.50 -4.44 13.55
N SER A 178 -22.56 -3.93 12.92
CA SER A 178 -23.48 -4.74 12.10
C SER A 178 -22.74 -5.39 10.93
N LEU A 179 -21.92 -4.64 10.19
CA LEU A 179 -21.12 -5.16 9.08
C LEU A 179 -20.11 -6.20 9.56
N VAL A 180 -19.40 -5.93 10.64
CA VAL A 180 -18.41 -6.87 11.20
C VAL A 180 -19.08 -8.16 11.69
N ASN A 181 -20.29 -8.08 12.26
CA ASN A 181 -21.04 -9.27 12.67
C ASN A 181 -21.56 -10.06 11.45
N GLU A 182 -21.92 -9.40 10.37
CA GLU A 182 -22.24 -10.05 9.11
C GLU A 182 -21.02 -10.82 8.54
N TRP A 183 -19.82 -10.22 8.60
CA TRP A 183 -18.58 -10.88 8.17
C TRP A 183 -18.26 -12.15 8.97
N LYS A 184 -18.49 -12.13 10.28
CA LYS A 184 -18.32 -13.33 11.16
C LYS A 184 -19.16 -14.51 10.69
N VAL A 185 -20.32 -14.25 10.09
CA VAL A 185 -21.24 -15.30 9.62
C VAL A 185 -20.94 -15.68 8.16
N LYS A 186 -20.80 -14.68 7.28
CA LYS A 186 -20.67 -14.93 5.82
C LYS A 186 -19.26 -15.37 5.43
N HIS A 187 -18.23 -14.94 6.14
CA HIS A 187 -16.82 -15.11 5.78
C HIS A 187 -16.01 -15.90 6.82
N VAL A 188 -16.64 -16.86 7.52
CA VAL A 188 -16.05 -17.63 8.62
C VAL A 188 -14.76 -18.39 8.24
N HIS A 189 -14.62 -18.77 6.97
CA HIS A 189 -13.42 -19.47 6.45
C HIS A 189 -12.47 -18.56 5.66
N ASN A 190 -12.74 -17.25 5.61
CA ASN A 190 -11.90 -16.30 4.89
C ASN A 190 -10.89 -15.66 5.86
N GLU A 191 -9.60 -15.97 5.70
CA GLU A 191 -8.55 -15.49 6.60
C GLU A 191 -8.38 -13.98 6.57
N ILE A 192 -8.60 -13.32 5.41
CA ILE A 192 -8.56 -11.85 5.33
C ILE A 192 -9.71 -11.24 6.12
N ALA A 193 -10.91 -11.80 6.04
CA ALA A 193 -12.05 -11.35 6.84
C ALA A 193 -11.80 -11.54 8.34
N GLN A 194 -11.24 -12.68 8.74
CA GLN A 194 -10.88 -12.94 10.13
C GLN A 194 -9.84 -11.92 10.63
N TRP A 195 -8.83 -11.63 9.82
CA TRP A 195 -7.84 -10.60 10.14
C TRP A 195 -8.50 -9.23 10.33
N CYS A 196 -9.37 -8.81 9.40
CA CYS A 196 -10.11 -7.54 9.51
C CYS A 196 -10.95 -7.45 10.79
N ILE A 197 -11.64 -8.55 11.14
CA ILE A 197 -12.45 -8.64 12.37
C ILE A 197 -11.58 -8.48 13.61
N LEU A 198 -10.42 -9.13 13.65
CA LEU A 198 -9.49 -9.05 14.78
C LEU A 198 -8.88 -7.66 14.93
N VAL A 199 -8.50 -7.01 13.82
CA VAL A 199 -8.00 -5.63 13.82
C VAL A 199 -9.09 -4.68 14.32
N TYR A 200 -10.32 -4.80 13.82
CA TYR A 200 -11.45 -4.00 14.26
C TYR A 200 -11.72 -4.13 15.75
N ASN A 201 -11.61 -5.34 16.30
CA ASN A 201 -11.77 -5.64 17.74
C ASN A 201 -10.52 -5.30 18.57
N ASN A 202 -9.47 -4.72 17.98
CA ASN A 202 -8.19 -4.43 18.64
C ASN A 202 -7.45 -5.69 19.19
N GLU A 203 -7.68 -6.86 18.57
CA GLU A 203 -7.03 -8.13 18.93
C GLU A 203 -5.70 -8.30 18.14
N LYS A 204 -4.79 -7.32 18.26
CA LYS A 204 -3.58 -7.19 17.44
C LYS A 204 -2.70 -8.45 17.41
N LYS A 205 -2.52 -9.14 18.54
CA LYS A 205 -1.70 -10.38 18.59
C LYS A 205 -2.25 -11.47 17.69
N LYS A 206 -3.54 -11.75 17.76
CA LYS A 206 -4.19 -12.76 16.92
C LYS A 206 -4.20 -12.36 15.45
N ALA A 207 -4.38 -11.06 15.15
CA ALA A 207 -4.29 -10.56 13.79
C ALA A 207 -2.90 -10.78 13.21
N THR A 208 -1.83 -10.55 13.98
CA THR A 208 -0.44 -10.83 13.57
C THR A 208 -0.20 -12.34 13.34
N GLU A 209 -0.76 -13.20 14.18
CA GLU A 209 -0.64 -14.66 14.00
C GLU A 209 -1.27 -15.14 12.69
N ILE A 210 -2.42 -14.57 12.30
CA ILE A 210 -3.04 -14.88 11.00
C ILE A 210 -2.13 -14.43 9.83
N LEU A 211 -1.56 -13.24 9.91
CA LEU A 211 -0.67 -12.74 8.85
C LEU A 211 0.57 -13.61 8.69
N ASN A 212 1.24 -13.92 9.79
CA ASN A 212 2.44 -14.77 9.76
C ASN A 212 2.14 -16.14 9.14
N LYS A 213 1.02 -16.76 9.54
CA LYS A 213 0.58 -18.02 8.96
C LYS A 213 0.27 -17.90 7.47
N TYR A 214 -0.32 -16.79 7.06
CA TYR A 214 -0.67 -16.53 5.68
C TYR A 214 0.58 -16.33 4.80
N GLU A 215 1.60 -15.64 5.29
CA GLU A 215 2.89 -15.46 4.63
C GLU A 215 3.65 -16.78 4.45
N GLU A 216 3.48 -17.75 5.38
CA GLU A 216 4.14 -19.06 5.30
C GLU A 216 3.47 -20.03 4.32
N THR A 217 2.20 -19.83 3.97
CA THR A 217 1.40 -20.87 3.28
C THR A 217 1.09 -20.60 1.82
N GLU A 218 1.30 -19.39 1.30
CA GLU A 218 0.88 -19.06 -0.05
C GLU A 218 2.03 -18.65 -0.99
N GLU A 219 2.05 -19.30 -2.16
CA GLU A 219 2.50 -18.68 -3.41
C GLU A 219 1.56 -17.48 -3.72
N ILE A 220 1.74 -16.39 -3.01
CA ILE A 220 0.92 -15.20 -3.12
C ILE A 220 1.21 -14.57 -4.47
N ALA A 221 0.19 -14.44 -5.30
CA ALA A 221 0.32 -13.63 -6.50
C ALA A 221 0.85 -12.24 -6.12
N PRO A 222 1.95 -11.76 -6.72
CA PRO A 222 2.68 -10.56 -6.30
C PRO A 222 1.82 -9.28 -6.11
N TRP A 223 0.68 -9.21 -6.81
CA TRP A 223 -0.27 -8.11 -6.74
C TRP A 223 -1.16 -8.08 -5.50
N ASN A 224 -1.32 -9.19 -4.77
CA ASN A 224 -2.15 -9.24 -3.55
C ASN A 224 -1.36 -8.87 -2.29
N VAL A 225 -0.05 -9.05 -2.29
CA VAL A 225 0.84 -8.78 -1.16
C VAL A 225 0.90 -7.28 -0.84
N GLY A 226 0.93 -6.44 -1.87
CA GLY A 226 1.09 -4.99 -1.71
C GLY A 226 0.00 -4.33 -0.85
N TYR A 227 -1.27 -4.68 -1.04
CA TYR A 227 -2.38 -4.05 -0.32
C TYR A 227 -2.44 -4.44 1.15
N ARG A 228 -2.16 -5.71 1.49
CA ARG A 228 -2.19 -6.20 2.88
C ARG A 228 -1.08 -5.60 3.73
N ASP A 229 0.12 -5.53 3.19
CA ASP A 229 1.28 -4.95 3.88
C ASP A 229 1.04 -3.50 4.27
N TYR A 230 0.40 -2.71 3.42
CA TYR A 230 0.13 -1.30 3.69
C TYR A 230 -0.92 -1.13 4.78
N ASN A 231 -2.07 -1.78 4.62
CA ASN A 231 -3.13 -1.73 5.63
C ASN A 231 -2.62 -2.22 6.98
N PHE A 232 -1.87 -3.32 6.98
CA PHE A 232 -1.32 -3.88 8.21
C PHE A 232 -0.31 -2.96 8.87
N LYS A 233 0.69 -2.50 8.13
CA LYS A 233 1.73 -1.58 8.66
C LYS A 233 1.09 -0.31 9.20
N PHE A 234 0.22 0.33 8.43
CA PHE A 234 -0.43 1.56 8.85
C PHE A 234 -1.34 1.36 10.06
N LEU A 235 -2.18 0.33 10.07
CA LEU A 235 -3.11 0.06 11.16
C LEU A 235 -2.45 -0.55 12.39
N SER A 236 -1.30 -1.21 12.26
CA SER A 236 -0.54 -1.71 13.42
C SER A 236 0.20 -0.59 14.17
N CYS A 237 0.45 0.54 13.51
CA CYS A 237 1.08 1.71 14.12
C CYS A 237 0.07 2.60 14.89
N GLN A 238 -1.24 2.45 14.66
CA GLN A 238 -2.29 3.10 15.44
C GLN A 238 -2.61 2.31 16.71
#